data_ec4c0cfc7264e5c2803871463a19bbe8
#
_entry.id   ec4c0cfc7264e5c2803871463a19bbe8
#
_cell.length_a   1.000
_cell.length_b   1.000
_cell.length_c   1.000
_cell.angle_alpha   90.00
_cell.angle_beta   90.00
_cell.angle_gamma   90.00
#
_symmetry.space_group_name_H-M   'P 1'
#
loop_
_entity.id
_entity.type
_entity.pdbx_description
1 polymer ?
#
loop_
_entity_poly.entity_id
_entity_poly.type
_entity_poly.pdbx_seq_one_letter_code
_entity_poly.pdbx_strand_id
1 'polypeptide(L)'
;MFVTITESPIDINNLIEKTRNEDAGAIVSFQGTVRRFTGELEVESLIYESYNEMAEKTMIKICQDALEKYNVIDINVVHRIGKIELKEDSVAICVASAHRKDAFLACEYVIDTIKEKVPIWKKDVTPKGEQQWHD
;
A
#
# COMPACT_ATOMS: atom_id res chain seq x y z
N MET A 1 -8.95 -12.36 -1.41
CA MET A 1 -8.59 -10.96 -1.08
C MET A 1 -8.06 -10.90 0.34
N PHE A 2 -6.81 -10.48 0.48
CA PHE A 2 -6.15 -10.31 1.78
C PHE A 2 -5.80 -8.84 1.96
N VAL A 3 -6.36 -8.20 2.98
CA VAL A 3 -6.17 -6.76 3.24
C VAL A 3 -5.89 -6.59 4.72
N THR A 4 -4.74 -6.02 5.07
CA THR A 4 -4.36 -5.87 6.46
C THR A 4 -3.47 -4.65 6.73
N ILE A 5 -3.45 -4.24 7.98
CA ILE A 5 -2.53 -3.25 8.53
C ILE A 5 -1.61 -3.97 9.49
N THR A 6 -0.32 -3.67 9.43
CA THR A 6 0.70 -4.35 10.25
C THR A 6 1.74 -3.36 10.78
N GLU A 7 2.31 -3.65 11.94
CA GLU A 7 3.48 -2.95 12.45
C GLU A 7 4.79 -3.63 12.02
N SER A 8 4.68 -4.84 11.48
CA SER A 8 5.84 -5.62 11.04
C SER A 8 6.27 -5.25 9.62
N PRO A 9 7.54 -5.48 9.26
CA PRO A 9 7.99 -5.31 7.88
C PRO A 9 7.14 -6.09 6.90
N ILE A 10 6.87 -5.50 5.74
CA ILE A 10 6.06 -6.13 4.70
C ILE A 10 6.90 -7.16 3.96
N ASP A 11 6.39 -8.39 3.88
CA ASP A 11 6.99 -9.46 3.07
C ASP A 11 6.34 -9.47 1.69
N ILE A 12 6.94 -8.76 0.74
CA ILE A 12 6.38 -8.64 -0.61
C ILE A 12 6.36 -9.99 -1.34
N ASN A 13 7.33 -10.85 -1.10
CA ASN A 13 7.36 -12.16 -1.76
C ASN A 13 6.18 -13.02 -1.31
N ASN A 14 5.85 -12.97 -0.04
CA ASN A 14 4.68 -13.66 0.49
C ASN A 14 3.38 -13.12 -0.12
N LEU A 15 3.29 -11.80 -0.26
CA LEU A 15 2.11 -11.18 -0.86
C LEU A 15 1.95 -11.57 -2.33
N ILE A 16 3.04 -11.60 -3.08
CA ILE A 16 3.03 -12.05 -4.48
C ILE A 16 2.56 -13.50 -4.56
N GLU A 17 3.10 -14.38 -3.71
CA GLU A 17 2.68 -15.79 -3.71
C GLU A 17 1.19 -15.97 -3.40
N LYS A 18 0.65 -15.18 -2.47
CA LYS A 18 -0.79 -15.18 -2.18
C LYS A 18 -1.63 -14.74 -3.37
N THR A 19 -1.06 -13.95 -4.26
CA THR A 19 -1.77 -13.37 -5.40
C THR A 19 -1.75 -14.28 -6.62
N ARG A 20 -0.80 -15.22 -6.70
CA ARG A 20 -0.69 -16.16 -7.82
C ARG A 20 -1.95 -17.00 -7.97
N ASN A 21 -2.37 -17.18 -9.23
CA ASN A 21 -3.60 -17.90 -9.57
C ASN A 21 -3.43 -18.55 -10.94
N GLU A 22 -3.95 -19.75 -11.08
CA GLU A 22 -3.82 -20.52 -12.34
C GLU A 22 -4.45 -19.82 -13.54
N ASP A 23 -5.45 -18.98 -13.30
CA ASP A 23 -6.15 -18.26 -14.36
C ASP A 23 -5.55 -16.88 -14.65
N ALA A 24 -4.53 -16.49 -13.91
CA ALA A 24 -3.88 -15.19 -14.09
C ALA A 24 -2.74 -15.25 -15.10
N GLY A 25 -2.81 -14.39 -16.10
CA GLY A 25 -1.70 -14.17 -17.04
C GLY A 25 -0.81 -12.99 -16.62
N ALA A 26 -1.23 -12.22 -15.61
CA ALA A 26 -0.49 -11.05 -15.14
C ALA A 26 -0.62 -10.87 -13.63
N ILE A 27 0.48 -10.50 -13.00
CA ILE A 27 0.51 -10.02 -11.61
C ILE A 27 1.21 -8.67 -11.63
N VAL A 28 0.54 -7.65 -11.12
CA VAL A 28 1.12 -6.32 -10.96
C VAL A 28 1.29 -6.07 -9.47
N SER A 29 2.48 -5.65 -9.07
CA SER A 29 2.75 -5.27 -7.70
C SER A 29 3.18 -3.81 -7.64
N PHE A 30 2.72 -3.12 -6.61
CA PHE A 30 3.13 -1.77 -6.29
C PHE A 30 3.70 -1.77 -4.88
N GLN A 31 4.84 -1.14 -4.70
CA GLN A 31 5.47 -0.93 -3.39
C GLN A 31 5.70 0.56 -3.20
N GLY A 32 5.04 1.13 -2.18
CA GLY A 32 5.35 2.48 -1.73
C GLY A 32 6.48 2.40 -0.73
N THR A 33 7.59 3.08 -1.02
CA THR A 33 8.78 3.02 -0.18
C THR A 33 9.11 4.39 0.41
N VAL A 34 9.87 4.40 1.50
CA VAL A 34 10.29 5.63 2.16
C VAL A 34 11.53 6.19 1.46
N ARG A 35 11.42 7.44 0.99
CA ARG A 35 12.50 8.12 0.27
C ARG A 35 13.13 9.22 1.14
N ARG A 36 14.37 9.58 0.83
CA ARG A 36 15.17 10.53 1.61
C ARG A 36 14.60 11.95 1.65
N PHE A 37 13.95 12.40 0.59
CA PHE A 37 13.48 13.78 0.52
C PHE A 37 11.98 13.88 0.31
N THR A 38 11.33 14.77 1.08
CA THR A 38 9.98 15.25 0.82
C THR A 38 10.14 16.72 0.43
N GLY A 39 10.08 17.01 -0.90
CA GLY A 39 10.47 18.31 -1.41
C GLY A 39 11.93 18.61 -1.07
N GLU A 40 12.18 19.67 -0.33
CA GLU A 40 13.53 20.04 0.13
C GLU A 40 13.85 19.49 1.53
N LEU A 41 12.87 18.93 2.23
CA LEU A 41 13.05 18.38 3.57
C LEU A 41 13.73 17.02 3.51
N GLU A 42 14.89 16.92 4.18
CA GLU A 42 15.56 15.62 4.32
C GLU A 42 14.87 14.79 5.39
N VAL A 43 14.56 13.54 5.04
CA VAL A 43 13.84 12.60 5.88
C VAL A 43 14.74 11.43 6.21
N GLU A 44 14.77 11.02 7.48
CA GLU A 44 15.49 9.82 7.95
C GLU A 44 14.56 8.62 8.01
N SER A 45 13.30 8.87 8.41
CA SER A 45 12.27 7.85 8.52
C SER A 45 10.90 8.49 8.47
N LEU A 46 9.87 7.66 8.32
CA LEU A 46 8.47 8.08 8.46
C LEU A 46 7.84 7.36 9.64
N ILE A 47 6.88 8.01 10.27
CA ILE A 47 6.03 7.38 11.27
C ILE A 47 4.59 7.44 10.74
N TYR A 48 4.01 6.27 10.49
CA TYR A 48 2.61 6.14 10.07
C TYR A 48 1.73 5.84 11.25
N GLU A 49 0.60 6.52 11.32
CA GLU A 49 -0.45 6.30 12.31
C GLU A 49 -1.79 6.13 11.59
N SER A 50 -2.69 5.37 12.18
CA SER A 50 -4.01 5.14 11.59
C SER A 50 -5.06 4.85 12.64
N TYR A 51 -6.33 5.03 12.26
CA TYR A 51 -7.44 4.40 12.94
C TYR A 51 -7.58 3.00 12.35
N ASN A 52 -6.87 2.01 12.94
CA ASN A 52 -6.65 0.69 12.35
C ASN A 52 -7.93 0.00 11.88
N GLU A 53 -8.94 -0.06 12.72
CA GLU A 53 -10.19 -0.74 12.37
C GLU A 53 -10.90 -0.08 11.18
N MET A 54 -11.05 1.24 11.21
CA MET A 54 -11.67 1.99 10.12
C MET A 54 -10.82 1.97 8.86
N ALA A 55 -9.50 2.09 9.02
CA ALA A 55 -8.57 2.05 7.88
C ALA A 55 -8.64 0.70 7.17
N GLU A 56 -8.66 -0.38 7.91
CA GLU A 56 -8.76 -1.72 7.33
C GLU A 56 -10.10 -1.93 6.61
N LYS A 57 -11.21 -1.54 7.23
CA LYS A 57 -12.53 -1.61 6.61
C LYS A 57 -12.60 -0.78 5.32
N THR A 58 -12.03 0.41 5.33
CA THR A 58 -12.02 1.29 4.16
C THR A 58 -11.20 0.68 3.03
N MET A 59 -10.02 0.11 3.34
CA MET A 59 -9.20 -0.58 2.35
C MET A 59 -9.91 -1.80 1.76
N ILE A 60 -10.61 -2.58 2.59
CA ILE A 60 -11.40 -3.72 2.12
C ILE A 60 -12.46 -3.26 1.13
N LYS A 61 -13.18 -2.19 1.46
CA LYS A 61 -14.20 -1.63 0.57
C LYS A 61 -13.61 -1.16 -0.76
N ILE A 62 -12.46 -0.50 -0.72
CA ILE A 62 -11.76 -0.05 -1.92
C ILE A 62 -11.41 -1.25 -2.82
N CYS A 63 -10.89 -2.33 -2.23
CA CYS A 63 -10.55 -3.53 -2.99
C CYS A 63 -11.78 -4.23 -3.55
N GLN A 64 -12.88 -4.28 -2.79
CA GLN A 64 -14.15 -4.82 -3.28
C GLN A 64 -14.67 -4.01 -4.47
N ASP A 65 -14.61 -2.69 -4.39
CA ASP A 65 -15.04 -1.81 -5.48
C ASP A 65 -14.16 -2.01 -6.73
N ALA A 66 -12.85 -2.18 -6.54
CA ALA A 66 -11.94 -2.46 -7.65
C ALA A 66 -12.22 -3.81 -8.31
N LEU A 67 -12.54 -4.85 -7.52
CA LEU A 67 -12.92 -6.16 -8.04
C LEU A 67 -14.20 -6.10 -8.89
N GLU A 68 -15.12 -5.20 -8.54
CA GLU A 68 -16.35 -5.00 -9.34
C GLU A 68 -16.09 -4.15 -10.58
N LYS A 69 -15.20 -3.16 -10.48
CA LYS A 69 -14.95 -2.18 -11.54
C LYS A 69 -14.04 -2.69 -12.65
N TYR A 70 -13.06 -3.52 -12.30
CA TYR A 70 -12.06 -4.02 -13.23
C TYR A 70 -12.14 -5.53 -13.35
N ASN A 71 -11.74 -6.05 -14.50
CA ASN A 71 -11.73 -7.50 -14.74
C ASN A 71 -10.45 -8.12 -14.15
N VAL A 72 -10.42 -8.22 -12.83
CA VAL A 72 -9.29 -8.78 -12.08
C VAL A 72 -9.73 -9.99 -11.26
N ILE A 73 -8.78 -10.84 -10.91
CA ILE A 73 -9.03 -12.10 -10.20
C ILE A 73 -8.89 -11.92 -8.69
N ASP A 74 -7.84 -11.21 -8.26
CA ASP A 74 -7.56 -11.02 -6.84
C ASP A 74 -6.81 -9.73 -6.62
N ILE A 75 -7.01 -9.13 -5.43
CA ILE A 75 -6.31 -7.93 -4.98
C ILE A 75 -5.92 -8.15 -3.53
N ASN A 76 -4.63 -8.00 -3.23
CA ASN A 76 -4.10 -8.14 -1.88
C ASN A 76 -3.33 -6.88 -1.50
N VAL A 77 -3.55 -6.39 -0.28
CA VAL A 77 -2.96 -5.14 0.21
C VAL A 77 -2.45 -5.29 1.62
N VAL A 78 -1.24 -4.82 1.87
CA VAL A 78 -0.69 -4.67 3.22
C VAL A 78 -0.25 -3.24 3.39
N HIS A 79 -0.70 -2.57 4.44
CA HIS A 79 -0.18 -1.25 4.83
C HIS A 79 0.52 -1.36 6.17
N ARG A 80 1.74 -0.83 6.24
CA ARG A 80 2.52 -0.83 7.47
C ARG A 80 2.30 0.48 8.22
N ILE A 81 2.26 0.40 9.55
CA ILE A 81 2.20 1.56 10.44
C ILE A 81 3.39 1.51 11.40
N GLY A 82 3.58 2.58 12.17
CA GLY A 82 4.74 2.74 13.02
C GLY A 82 5.91 3.36 12.28
N LYS A 83 7.10 3.21 12.82
CA LYS A 83 8.32 3.77 12.24
C LYS A 83 8.83 2.92 11.08
N ILE A 84 9.04 3.56 9.94
CA ILE A 84 9.50 2.91 8.72
C ILE A 84 10.75 3.64 8.22
N GLU A 85 11.82 2.89 7.99
CA GLU A 85 13.11 3.44 7.58
C GLU A 85 13.18 3.68 6.07
N LEU A 86 14.20 4.43 5.63
CA LEU A 86 14.47 4.63 4.20
C LEU A 86 14.57 3.29 3.48
N LYS A 87 14.03 3.22 2.26
CA LYS A 87 13.97 2.05 1.38
C LYS A 87 12.96 0.97 1.80
N GLU A 88 12.45 1.02 3.02
CA GLU A 88 11.45 0.05 3.45
C GLU A 88 10.07 0.35 2.87
N ASP A 89 9.27 -0.68 2.74
CA ASP A 89 7.91 -0.56 2.20
C ASP A 89 6.94 -0.03 3.26
N SER A 90 6.16 0.98 2.89
CA SER A 90 5.03 1.46 3.70
C SER A 90 3.72 0.81 3.28
N VAL A 91 3.59 0.46 2.01
CA VAL A 91 2.40 -0.18 1.46
C VAL A 91 2.81 -1.11 0.32
N ALA A 92 2.14 -2.24 0.21
CA ALA A 92 2.29 -3.15 -0.90
C ALA A 92 0.92 -3.56 -1.42
N ILE A 93 0.76 -3.57 -2.73
CA ILE A 93 -0.47 -3.94 -3.42
C ILE A 93 -0.11 -4.94 -4.51
N CYS A 94 -0.79 -6.09 -4.55
CA CYS A 94 -0.62 -7.06 -5.61
C CYS A 94 -1.97 -7.37 -6.24
N VAL A 95 -2.02 -7.35 -7.57
CA VAL A 95 -3.24 -7.59 -8.34
C VAL A 95 -2.98 -8.67 -9.38
N ALA A 96 -3.87 -9.66 -9.44
CA ALA A 96 -3.83 -10.71 -10.46
C ALA A 96 -4.99 -10.52 -11.45
N SER A 97 -4.71 -10.65 -12.74
CA SER A 97 -5.72 -10.62 -13.79
C SER A 97 -5.34 -11.54 -14.93
N ALA A 98 -6.31 -11.89 -15.80
CA ALA A 98 -6.03 -12.65 -17.00
C ALA A 98 -5.09 -11.87 -17.93
N HIS A 99 -5.32 -10.56 -18.08
CA HIS A 99 -4.57 -9.67 -18.96
C HIS A 99 -4.02 -8.47 -18.17
N ARG A 100 -2.81 -8.05 -18.49
CA ARG A 100 -2.07 -7.02 -17.73
C ARG A 100 -2.77 -5.66 -17.61
N LYS A 101 -3.53 -5.25 -18.60
CA LYS A 101 -4.17 -3.93 -18.60
C LYS A 101 -5.07 -3.72 -17.38
N ASP A 102 -5.92 -4.70 -17.08
CA ASP A 102 -6.80 -4.60 -15.92
C ASP A 102 -6.05 -4.61 -14.61
N ALA A 103 -4.96 -5.39 -14.53
CA ALA A 103 -4.12 -5.42 -13.32
C ALA A 103 -3.48 -4.06 -13.05
N PHE A 104 -2.92 -3.40 -14.08
CA PHE A 104 -2.36 -2.06 -13.92
C PHE A 104 -3.42 -1.04 -13.52
N LEU A 105 -4.57 -1.04 -14.17
CA LEU A 105 -5.65 -0.09 -13.87
C LEU A 105 -6.17 -0.27 -12.45
N ALA A 106 -6.39 -1.50 -12.02
CA ALA A 106 -6.89 -1.79 -10.68
C ALA A 106 -5.86 -1.41 -9.61
N CYS A 107 -4.59 -1.71 -9.85
CA CYS A 107 -3.53 -1.36 -8.92
C CYS A 107 -3.43 0.16 -8.71
N GLU A 108 -3.45 0.93 -9.80
CA GLU A 108 -3.45 2.39 -9.73
C GLU A 108 -4.67 2.92 -9.00
N TYR A 109 -5.85 2.41 -9.34
CA TYR A 109 -7.09 2.80 -8.65
C TYR A 109 -7.00 2.57 -7.15
N VAL A 110 -6.50 1.40 -6.74
CA VAL A 110 -6.41 1.03 -5.32
C VAL A 110 -5.47 1.99 -4.57
N ILE A 111 -4.26 2.23 -5.09
CA ILE A 111 -3.32 3.12 -4.37
C ILE A 111 -3.82 4.55 -4.34
N ASP A 112 -4.38 5.06 -5.44
CA ASP A 112 -4.90 6.42 -5.47
C ASP A 112 -6.05 6.60 -4.47
N THR A 113 -6.94 5.63 -4.39
CA THR A 113 -8.09 5.69 -3.50
C THR A 113 -7.68 5.52 -2.04
N ILE A 114 -6.70 4.67 -1.75
CA ILE A 114 -6.14 4.54 -0.40
C ILE A 114 -5.62 5.89 0.08
N LYS A 115 -4.82 6.57 -0.74
CA LYS A 115 -4.24 7.88 -0.38
C LYS A 115 -5.30 8.95 -0.16
N GLU A 116 -6.42 8.85 -0.85
CA GLU A 116 -7.51 9.83 -0.75
C GLU A 116 -8.43 9.57 0.44
N LYS A 117 -8.77 8.31 0.73
CA LYS A 117 -9.90 7.98 1.61
C LYS A 117 -9.55 7.26 2.91
N VAL A 118 -8.42 6.57 2.97
CA VAL A 118 -8.10 5.76 4.14
C VAL A 118 -7.56 6.63 5.27
N PRO A 119 -8.07 6.49 6.51
CA PRO A 119 -7.61 7.30 7.65
C PRO A 119 -6.23 6.83 8.15
N ILE A 120 -5.22 7.07 7.34
CA ILE A 120 -3.81 6.84 7.61
C ILE A 120 -3.09 8.15 7.33
N TRP A 121 -2.23 8.57 8.25
CA TRP A 121 -1.43 9.79 8.09
C TRP A 121 0.00 9.52 8.54
N LYS A 122 0.91 10.40 8.14
CA LYS A 122 2.34 10.20 8.37
C LYS A 122 3.04 11.45 8.87
N LYS A 123 4.09 11.24 9.65
CA LYS A 123 5.04 12.26 10.06
C LYS A 123 6.37 11.97 9.39
N ASP A 124 7.01 13.02 8.88
CA ASP A 124 8.39 12.95 8.45
C ASP A 124 9.28 13.12 9.69
N VAL A 125 10.31 12.29 9.81
CA VAL A 125 11.31 12.40 10.86
C VAL A 125 12.62 12.82 10.22
N THR A 126 13.18 13.98 10.64
CA THR A 126 14.42 14.50 10.09
C THR A 126 15.64 13.82 10.73
N PRO A 127 16.85 13.96 10.14
CA PRO A 127 18.07 13.41 10.75
C PRO A 127 18.37 13.94 12.15
N LYS A 128 17.81 15.09 12.53
CA LYS A 128 17.93 15.65 13.87
C LYS A 128 16.86 15.14 14.85
N GLY A 129 15.95 14.28 14.37
CA GLY A 129 14.88 13.73 15.17
C GLY A 129 13.62 14.59 15.25
N GLU A 130 13.56 15.70 14.53
CA GLU A 130 12.37 16.54 14.46
C GLU A 130 11.27 15.83 13.67
N GLN A 131 10.03 15.97 14.12
CA GLN A 131 8.88 15.33 13.49
C GLN A 131 7.94 16.37 12.91
N GLN A 132 7.49 16.15 11.69
CA GLN A 132 6.54 17.03 11.00
C GLN A 132 5.45 16.20 10.34
N TRP A 133 4.19 16.60 10.51
CA TRP A 133 3.09 15.99 9.79
C TRP A 133 3.26 16.23 8.30
N HIS A 134 3.04 15.19 7.53
CA HIS A 134 3.11 15.24 6.07
C HIS A 134 1.68 15.19 5.53
N ASP A 135 1.33 16.18 4.76
CA ASP A 135 0.01 16.26 4.11
C ASP A 135 -0.09 15.37 2.86
#